data_05e06c85dc635a1652b85cf95e515540
#
_entry.id   05e06c85dc635a1652b85cf95e515540
#
_cell.length_a   1.000
_cell.length_b   1.000
_cell.length_c   1.000
_cell.angle_alpha   90.00
_cell.angle_beta   90.00
_cell.angle_gamma   90.00
#
_symmetry.space_group_name_H-M   'P 1'
#
loop_
_entity.id
_entity.type
_entity.pdbx_description
1 polymer ?
#
loop_
_entity_poly.entity_id
_entity_poly.type
_entity_poly.pdbx_seq_one_letter_code
_entity_poly.pdbx_strand_id
1 'polypeptide(L)'
;CFPNAHHPRVLWLGISQGVDQIQSLANAIGSILQTFGYAPEKRGFQPHLTIGRVKDPHRKIAGIESFLKLKINPTINPVENVIFYESNLTSGGAIYTRLVVFNLKK
;
A
#
# COMPACT_ATOMS: atom_id res chain seq x y z
N CYS A 1 9.42 -2.34 -5.46
CA CYS A 1 9.46 -3.71 -4.94
C CYS A 1 9.83 -3.73 -3.46
N PHE A 2 9.18 -4.53 -2.67
CA PHE A 2 9.54 -4.78 -1.29
C PHE A 2 9.98 -6.23 -1.13
N PRO A 3 11.02 -6.52 -0.34
CA PRO A 3 11.90 -5.57 0.34
C PRO A 3 12.95 -4.94 -0.58
N ASN A 4 13.27 -5.58 -1.69
CA ASN A 4 14.24 -5.05 -2.66
C ASN A 4 14.10 -5.75 -4.01
N ALA A 5 14.84 -5.28 -5.03
CA ALA A 5 14.76 -5.81 -6.39
C ALA A 5 15.39 -7.20 -6.56
N HIS A 6 16.30 -7.62 -5.66
CA HIS A 6 16.94 -8.93 -5.76
C HIS A 6 16.06 -10.06 -5.25
N HIS A 7 15.29 -9.79 -4.18
CA HIS A 7 14.36 -10.75 -3.59
C HIS A 7 13.01 -10.06 -3.32
N PRO A 8 12.29 -9.67 -4.37
CA PRO A 8 11.04 -8.96 -4.18
C PRO A 8 9.95 -9.91 -3.68
N ARG A 9 9.14 -9.42 -2.76
CA ARG A 9 7.93 -10.10 -2.28
C ARG A 9 6.68 -9.43 -2.76
N VAL A 10 6.73 -8.11 -2.92
CA VAL A 10 5.60 -7.28 -3.32
C VAL A 10 6.03 -6.41 -4.48
N LEU A 11 5.27 -6.44 -5.54
CA LEU A 11 5.42 -5.55 -6.70
C LEU A 11 4.37 -4.44 -6.58
N TRP A 12 4.80 -3.19 -6.72
CA TRP A 12 3.92 -2.06 -6.48
C TRP A 12 4.22 -0.88 -7.40
N LEU A 13 3.21 -0.04 -7.58
CA LEU A 13 3.34 1.24 -8.24
C LEU A 13 3.47 2.35 -7.19
N GLY A 14 4.40 3.26 -7.42
CA GLY A 14 4.59 4.42 -6.56
C GLY A 14 3.59 5.53 -6.87
N ILE A 15 3.51 6.48 -5.95
CA ILE A 15 2.70 7.68 -6.08
C ILE A 15 3.67 8.87 -6.13
N SER A 16 3.55 9.72 -7.13
CA SER A 16 4.46 10.85 -7.30
C SER A 16 3.85 12.18 -6.85
N GLN A 17 2.52 12.32 -6.91
CA GLN A 17 1.82 13.54 -6.58
C GLN A 17 0.89 13.33 -5.40
N GLY A 18 0.88 14.27 -4.46
CA GLY A 18 0.04 14.18 -3.27
C GLY A 18 0.61 13.31 -2.17
N VAL A 19 1.89 12.94 -2.24
CA VAL A 19 2.54 12.07 -1.26
C VAL A 19 2.51 12.66 0.14
N ASP A 20 2.81 13.97 0.26
CA ASP A 20 2.85 14.64 1.56
C ASP A 20 1.47 14.66 2.22
N GLN A 21 0.43 14.90 1.44
CA GLN A 21 -0.96 14.91 1.93
C GLN A 21 -1.38 13.52 2.41
N ILE A 22 -1.06 12.48 1.67
CA ILE A 22 -1.37 11.09 2.06
C ILE A 22 -0.59 10.69 3.30
N GLN A 23 0.69 11.05 3.39
CA GLN A 23 1.50 10.78 4.57
C GLN A 23 0.98 11.52 5.80
N SER A 24 0.56 12.77 5.65
CA SER A 24 -0.04 13.55 6.74
C SER A 24 -1.34 12.90 7.22
N LEU A 25 -2.17 12.44 6.30
CA LEU A 25 -3.41 11.74 6.64
C LEU A 25 -3.12 10.42 7.38
N ALA A 26 -2.16 9.64 6.90
CA ALA A 26 -1.77 8.39 7.53
C ALA A 26 -1.23 8.63 8.95
N ASN A 27 -0.42 9.68 9.13
CA ASN A 27 0.12 10.04 10.44
C ASN A 27 -0.99 10.49 11.40
N ALA A 28 -1.96 11.25 10.91
CA ALA A 28 -3.10 11.69 11.73
C ALA A 28 -3.94 10.48 12.19
N ILE A 29 -4.22 9.55 11.29
CA ILE A 29 -4.93 8.31 11.61
C ILE A 29 -4.15 7.50 12.64
N GLY A 30 -2.85 7.33 12.43
CA GLY A 30 -1.97 6.61 13.35
C GLY A 30 -1.97 7.21 14.75
N SER A 31 -1.92 8.55 14.85
CA SER A 31 -1.96 9.26 16.14
C SER A 31 -3.28 9.02 16.88
N ILE A 32 -4.40 9.04 16.15
CA ILE A 32 -5.72 8.76 16.76
C ILE A 32 -5.78 7.31 17.23
N LEU A 33 -5.33 6.35 16.42
CA LEU A 33 -5.34 4.94 16.78
C LEU A 33 -4.45 4.66 18.00
N GLN A 34 -3.37 5.41 18.16
CA GLN A 34 -2.48 5.29 19.31
C GLN A 34 -3.20 5.63 20.61
N THR A 35 -4.14 6.59 20.60
CA THR A 35 -4.95 6.93 21.77
C THR A 35 -5.87 5.79 22.17
N PHE A 36 -6.20 4.88 21.25
CA PHE A 36 -7.02 3.69 21.51
C PHE A 36 -6.18 2.44 21.82
N GLY A 37 -4.87 2.60 21.99
CA GLY A 37 -3.98 1.50 22.39
C GLY A 37 -3.31 0.75 21.26
N TYR A 38 -3.46 1.19 20.01
CA TYR A 38 -2.79 0.56 18.88
C TYR A 38 -1.40 1.14 18.71
N ALA A 39 -0.40 0.26 18.65
CA ALA A 39 0.98 0.68 18.49
C ALA A 39 1.21 1.32 17.10
N PRO A 40 2.02 2.40 17.02
CA PRO A 40 2.34 3.00 15.73
C PRO A 40 3.23 2.06 14.91
N GLU A 41 3.11 2.17 13.60
CA GLU A 41 4.01 1.50 12.67
C GLU A 41 5.44 2.01 12.88
N LYS A 42 6.38 1.09 12.96
CA LYS A 42 7.81 1.43 13.11
C LYS A 42 8.39 2.05 11.83
N ARG A 43 7.84 1.69 10.69
CA ARG A 43 8.22 2.25 9.39
C ARG A 43 7.28 3.38 9.03
N GLY A 44 7.82 4.45 8.43
CA GLY A 44 6.99 5.50 7.88
C GLY A 44 6.05 4.95 6.80
N PHE A 45 4.85 5.50 6.73
CA PHE A 45 3.89 5.13 5.70
C PHE A 45 4.41 5.55 4.32
N GLN A 46 4.45 4.60 3.39
CA GLN A 46 4.81 4.86 2.01
C GLN A 46 3.62 4.56 1.11
N PRO A 47 3.05 5.60 0.47
CA PRO A 47 1.92 5.41 -0.43
C PRO A 47 2.30 4.54 -1.61
N HIS A 48 1.51 3.51 -1.86
CA HIS A 48 1.77 2.60 -2.97
C HIS A 48 0.52 1.83 -3.36
N LEU A 49 0.51 1.35 -4.59
CA LEU A 49 -0.53 0.45 -5.08
C LEU A 49 0.12 -0.90 -5.39
N THR A 50 -0.20 -1.90 -4.60
CA THR A 50 0.31 -3.26 -4.82
C THR A 50 -0.35 -3.86 -6.05
N ILE A 51 0.45 -4.33 -7.00
CA ILE A 51 -0.04 -4.95 -8.23
C ILE A 51 0.23 -6.44 -8.30
N GLY A 52 1.08 -6.95 -7.42
CA GLY A 52 1.36 -8.39 -7.38
C GLY A 52 2.16 -8.79 -6.17
N ARG A 53 2.07 -10.06 -5.82
CA ARG A 53 2.86 -10.65 -4.74
C ARG A 53 3.59 -11.89 -5.27
N VAL A 54 4.81 -12.07 -4.81
CA VAL A 54 5.63 -13.21 -5.20
C VAL A 54 5.29 -14.39 -4.30
N LYS A 55 4.90 -15.51 -4.90
CA LYS A 55 4.52 -16.71 -4.15
C LYS A 55 5.71 -17.38 -3.48
N ASP A 56 6.84 -17.44 -4.18
CA ASP A 56 8.06 -18.05 -3.66
C ASP A 56 9.16 -16.98 -3.54
N PRO A 57 9.44 -16.48 -2.32
CA PRO A 57 10.43 -15.43 -2.12
C PRO A 57 11.87 -15.89 -2.36
N HIS A 58 12.14 -17.20 -2.42
CA HIS A 58 13.48 -17.73 -2.63
C HIS A 58 13.79 -17.94 -4.11
N ARG A 59 12.79 -17.87 -4.98
CA ARG A 59 12.95 -18.05 -6.41
C ARG A 59 13.25 -16.73 -7.11
N LYS A 60 14.26 -16.74 -7.99
CA LYS A 60 14.51 -15.59 -8.87
C LYS A 60 13.35 -15.45 -9.84
N ILE A 61 12.87 -14.22 -10.00
CA ILE A 61 11.81 -13.92 -10.93
C ILE A 61 12.42 -13.54 -12.26
N ALA A 62 12.10 -14.30 -13.31
CA ALA A 62 12.50 -13.96 -14.67
C ALA A 62 11.80 -12.65 -15.08
N GLY A 63 12.56 -11.73 -15.66
CA GLY A 63 12.01 -10.48 -16.18
C GLY A 63 11.78 -9.38 -15.14
N ILE A 64 12.23 -9.55 -13.90
CA ILE A 64 12.08 -8.51 -12.88
C ILE A 64 12.74 -7.19 -13.28
N GLU A 65 13.89 -7.25 -13.94
CA GLU A 65 14.59 -6.06 -14.42
C GLU A 65 13.77 -5.30 -15.46
N SER A 66 13.14 -6.02 -16.37
CA SER A 66 12.26 -5.44 -17.39
C SER A 66 11.05 -4.78 -16.73
N PHE A 67 10.48 -5.43 -15.72
CA PHE A 67 9.38 -4.85 -14.94
C PHE A 67 9.77 -3.53 -14.27
N LEU A 68 10.95 -3.50 -13.63
CA LEU A 68 11.42 -2.30 -12.93
C LEU A 68 11.74 -1.14 -13.88
N LYS A 69 12.05 -1.44 -15.14
CA LYS A 69 12.34 -0.43 -16.18
C LYS A 69 11.11 0.03 -16.94
N LEU A 70 9.94 -0.57 -16.69
CA LEU A 70 8.71 -0.15 -17.35
C LEU A 70 8.40 1.30 -17.03
N LYS A 71 8.14 2.07 -18.07
CA LYS A 71 7.61 3.43 -17.95
C LYS A 71 6.10 3.36 -18.06
N ILE A 72 5.44 3.81 -17.01
CA ILE A 72 3.98 3.84 -16.97
C ILE A 72 3.54 5.28 -17.15
N ASN A 73 2.61 5.52 -18.07
CA ASN A 73 2.02 6.84 -18.21
C ASN A 73 1.24 7.16 -16.93
N PRO A 74 1.62 8.23 -16.21
CA PRO A 74 0.93 8.55 -14.97
C PRO A 74 -0.50 8.99 -15.25
N THR A 75 -1.41 8.56 -14.39
CA THR A 75 -2.79 9.04 -14.39
C THR A 75 -3.06 9.74 -13.06
N ILE A 76 -3.91 10.76 -13.10
CA ILE A 76 -4.32 11.48 -11.90
C ILE A 76 -5.63 10.88 -11.41
N ASN A 77 -5.60 10.34 -10.19
CA ASN A 77 -6.76 9.77 -9.54
C ASN A 77 -7.00 10.54 -8.25
N PRO A 78 -8.06 11.34 -8.14
CA PRO A 78 -8.33 12.06 -6.90
C PRO A 78 -8.70 11.09 -5.78
N VAL A 79 -8.10 11.29 -4.61
CA VAL A 79 -8.45 10.56 -3.40
C VAL A 79 -9.60 11.29 -2.73
N GLU A 80 -10.78 10.68 -2.70
CA GLU A 80 -12.00 11.32 -2.21
C GLU A 80 -12.48 10.71 -0.89
N ASN A 81 -12.03 9.52 -0.56
CA ASN A 81 -12.44 8.84 0.66
C ASN A 81 -11.34 7.95 1.22
N VAL A 82 -11.52 7.60 2.48
CA VAL A 82 -10.72 6.59 3.19
C VAL A 82 -11.67 5.50 3.63
N ILE A 83 -11.29 4.26 3.42
CA ILE A 83 -12.13 3.11 3.74
C ILE A 83 -11.47 2.30 4.85
N PHE A 84 -12.24 2.00 5.88
CA PHE A 84 -11.82 1.10 6.93
C PHE A 84 -12.26 -0.31 6.59
N TYR A 85 -11.28 -1.20 6.40
CA TYR A 85 -11.52 -2.58 6.01
C TYR A 85 -11.24 -3.55 7.14
N GLU A 86 -12.06 -4.60 7.22
CA GLU A 86 -11.70 -5.81 7.95
C GLU A 86 -11.02 -6.77 6.99
N SER A 87 -9.87 -7.29 7.38
CA SER A 87 -9.12 -8.26 6.58
C SER A 87 -9.18 -9.63 7.26
N ASN A 88 -9.74 -10.60 6.56
CA ASN A 88 -9.79 -12.00 7.00
C ASN A 88 -8.88 -12.84 6.11
N LEU A 89 -7.90 -13.48 6.73
CA LEU A 89 -6.98 -14.37 6.02
C LEU A 89 -7.61 -15.73 5.81
N THR A 90 -7.62 -16.17 4.55
CA THR A 90 -8.09 -17.49 4.16
C THR A 90 -7.00 -18.24 3.42
N SER A 91 -7.19 -19.54 3.17
CA SER A 91 -6.27 -20.34 2.37
C SER A 91 -6.12 -19.84 0.92
N GLY A 92 -7.14 -19.15 0.41
CA GLY A 92 -7.13 -18.54 -0.93
C GLY A 92 -6.65 -17.10 -0.97
N GLY A 93 -6.23 -16.52 0.17
CA GLY A 93 -5.78 -15.14 0.31
C GLY A 93 -6.62 -14.35 1.28
N ALA A 94 -6.38 -13.05 1.34
CA ALA A 94 -7.13 -12.14 2.21
C ALA A 94 -8.47 -11.76 1.60
N ILE A 95 -9.51 -11.77 2.44
CA ILE A 95 -10.84 -11.26 2.07
C ILE A 95 -11.06 -9.96 2.83
N TYR A 96 -11.36 -8.89 2.09
CA TYR A 96 -11.55 -7.55 2.65
C TYR A 96 -13.03 -7.20 2.68
N THR A 97 -13.50 -6.77 3.84
CA THR A 97 -14.88 -6.28 4.01
C THR A 97 -14.85 -4.81 4.39
N ARG A 98 -15.61 -4.00 3.68
CA ARG A 98 -15.76 -2.58 4.03
C ARG A 98 -16.57 -2.45 5.30
N LEU A 99 -16.00 -1.80 6.30
CA LEU A 99 -16.69 -1.50 7.55
C LEU A 99 -17.26 -0.08 7.53
N VAL A 100 -16.44 0.90 7.16
CA VAL A 100 -16.84 2.31 7.14
C VAL A 100 -16.14 3.02 5.98
N VAL A 101 -16.84 3.93 5.34
CA VAL A 101 -16.30 4.84 4.32
C VAL A 101 -16.34 6.26 4.88
N PHE A 102 -15.19 6.91 4.92
CA PHE A 102 -15.05 8.30 5.33
C PHE A 102 -14.80 9.18 4.11
N ASN A 103 -15.71 10.09 3.83
CA ASN A 103 -15.52 11.04 2.73
C ASN A 103 -14.60 12.17 3.17
N LEU A 104 -13.62 12.49 2.32
CA LEU A 104 -12.71 13.58 2.59
C LEU A 104 -13.33 14.89 2.14
N LYS A 105 -13.18 15.92 2.95
CA LYS A 105 -13.59 17.27 2.59
C LYS A 105 -12.55 17.86 1.63
N LYS A 106 -13.03 18.45 0.58
CA LYS A 106 -12.18 19.17 -0.35
C LYS A 106 -11.79 20.56 0.21
#